data_2feae567d9e97b962e416861b127b7a5
#
_entry.id   2feae567d9e97b962e416861b127b7a5
#
_cell.length_a   1.000
_cell.length_b   1.000
_cell.length_c   1.000
_cell.angle_alpha   90.00
_cell.angle_beta   90.00
_cell.angle_gamma   90.00
#
_symmetry.space_group_name_H-M   'P 1'
#
loop_
_entity.id
_entity.type
_entity.pdbx_description
1 polymer ?
#
loop_
_entity_poly.entity_id
_entity_poly.type
_entity_poly.pdbx_seq_one_letter_code
_entity_poly.pdbx_strand_id
1 'polypeptide(L)' 'MTQYDLEPGDFVSHPTENGWGIGQVQSIIKNKATVNFQESGKKVINLDNIELEKMNDE' A
#
# COMPACT_ATOMS: atom_id res chain seq x y z
N MET A 1 7.86 -13.80 -1.50
CA MET A 1 7.80 -13.27 -0.14
C MET A 1 6.62 -12.33 -0.01
N THR A 2 5.88 -12.44 1.03
CA THR A 2 4.69 -11.65 1.20
C THR A 2 4.98 -10.47 2.10
N GLN A 3 4.11 -9.46 2.03
CA GLN A 3 4.29 -8.25 2.81
C GLN A 3 3.36 -8.25 4.00
N TYR A 4 3.53 -9.23 4.87
CA TYR A 4 2.65 -9.29 6.02
C TYR A 4 3.10 -8.41 7.15
N ASP A 5 4.17 -7.64 6.95
CA ASP A 5 4.58 -6.67 7.94
C ASP A 5 3.91 -5.31 7.77
N LEU A 6 3.04 -5.18 6.77
CA LEU A 6 2.26 -3.96 6.62
C LEU A 6 1.12 -3.93 7.63
N GLU A 7 0.82 -2.74 8.11
CA GLU A 7 -0.25 -2.54 9.07
C GLU A 7 -1.07 -1.32 8.70
N PRO A 8 -2.32 -1.25 9.13
CA PRO A 8 -3.09 -0.02 8.94
C PRO A 8 -2.34 1.16 9.55
N GLY A 9 -2.31 2.26 8.80
CA GLY A 9 -1.57 3.43 9.21
C GLY A 9 -0.22 3.57 8.57
N ASP A 10 0.34 2.48 8.03
CA ASP A 10 1.64 2.54 7.37
C ASP A 10 1.53 3.34 6.08
N PHE A 11 2.62 3.99 5.72
CA PHE A 11 2.72 4.70 4.45
C PHE A 11 3.47 3.84 3.45
N VAL A 12 2.95 3.79 2.22
CA VAL A 12 3.50 2.94 1.18
C VAL A 12 3.45 3.67 -0.15
N SER A 13 4.18 3.14 -1.13
CA SER A 13 4.07 3.60 -2.50
C SER A 13 3.85 2.41 -3.40
N HIS A 14 3.19 2.65 -4.53
CA HIS A 14 2.96 1.61 -5.50
C HIS A 14 4.22 1.46 -6.37
N PRO A 15 4.70 0.24 -6.58
CA PRO A 15 6.00 0.06 -7.25
C PRO A 15 5.99 0.51 -8.71
N THR A 16 4.84 0.47 -9.39
CA THR A 16 4.78 0.84 -10.79
C THR A 16 3.93 2.05 -11.08
N GLU A 17 3.12 2.50 -10.12
CA GLU A 17 2.22 3.63 -10.33
C GLU A 17 2.71 4.82 -9.54
N ASN A 18 3.82 5.36 -9.97
CA ASN A 18 4.44 6.47 -9.25
C ASN A 18 3.55 7.70 -9.18
N GLY A 19 2.68 7.86 -10.17
CA GLY A 19 1.80 9.02 -10.19
C GLY A 19 0.71 8.99 -9.13
N TRP A 20 0.53 7.86 -8.44
CA TRP A 20 -0.48 7.79 -7.39
C TRP A 20 -0.04 8.49 -6.11
N GLY A 21 1.27 8.72 -5.97
CA GLY A 21 1.77 9.36 -4.77
C GLY A 21 1.87 8.39 -3.61
N ILE A 22 2.08 8.94 -2.43
CA ILE A 22 2.19 8.14 -1.22
C ILE A 22 0.80 7.73 -0.78
N GLY A 23 0.66 6.46 -0.38
CA GLY A 23 -0.59 5.95 0.12
C GLY A 23 -0.48 5.61 1.59
N GLN A 24 -1.62 5.63 2.26
CA GLN A 24 -1.70 5.19 3.64
C GLN A 24 -2.61 3.97 3.71
N VAL A 25 -2.12 2.91 4.32
CA VAL A 25 -2.89 1.69 4.45
C VAL A 25 -4.04 1.93 5.41
N GLN A 26 -5.26 1.63 4.93
CA GLN A 26 -6.46 1.81 5.74
C GLN A 26 -6.83 0.51 6.47
N SER A 27 -6.73 -0.60 5.75
CA SER A 27 -7.04 -1.89 6.33
C SER A 27 -6.41 -2.97 5.49
N ILE A 28 -6.21 -4.13 6.08
CA ILE A 28 -5.70 -5.29 5.38
C ILE A 28 -6.59 -6.46 5.74
N ILE A 29 -7.15 -7.10 4.72
CA ILE A 29 -7.99 -8.28 4.90
C ILE A 29 -7.43 -9.35 3.99
N LYS A 30 -6.90 -10.39 4.60
CA LYS A 30 -6.26 -11.48 3.88
C LYS A 30 -5.14 -10.92 3.02
N ASN A 31 -5.20 -11.10 1.70
CA ASN A 31 -4.15 -10.64 0.82
C ASN A 31 -4.48 -9.30 0.16
N LYS A 32 -5.47 -8.58 0.67
CA LYS A 32 -5.87 -7.33 0.05
C LYS A 32 -5.73 -6.19 1.03
N ALA A 33 -5.06 -5.14 0.58
CA ALA A 33 -4.86 -3.94 1.37
C ALA A 33 -5.64 -2.79 0.74
N THR A 34 -6.43 -2.10 1.53
CA THR A 34 -7.07 -0.88 1.09
C THR A 34 -6.14 0.27 1.43
N VAL A 35 -5.74 1.01 0.40
CA VAL A 35 -4.74 2.07 0.54
C VAL A 35 -5.33 3.34 -0.05
N ASN A 36 -5.18 4.42 0.67
CA ASN A 36 -5.62 5.73 0.20
C ASN A 36 -4.40 6.48 -0.31
N PHE A 37 -4.30 6.62 -1.63
CA PHE A 37 -3.16 7.30 -2.26
C PHE A 37 -3.47 8.78 -2.42
N GLN A 38 -2.45 9.60 -2.22
CA GLN A 38 -2.63 11.06 -2.25
C GLN A 38 -3.18 11.55 -3.58
N GLU A 39 -2.69 10.95 -4.67
CA GLU A 39 -3.04 11.46 -6.00
C GLU A 39 -4.10 10.61 -6.70
N SER A 40 -4.45 9.48 -6.17
CA SER A 40 -5.37 8.56 -6.83
C SER A 40 -6.54 8.14 -5.97
N GLY A 41 -6.52 8.47 -4.70
CA GLY A 41 -7.61 8.08 -3.82
C GLY A 41 -7.50 6.65 -3.36
N LYS A 42 -8.62 6.09 -2.95
CA LYS A 42 -8.65 4.78 -2.33
C LYS A 42 -8.57 3.68 -3.37
N LYS A 43 -7.67 2.75 -3.16
CA LYS A 43 -7.49 1.60 -4.03
C LYS A 43 -7.38 0.35 -3.20
N VAL A 44 -7.83 -0.76 -3.74
CA VAL A 44 -7.64 -2.07 -3.12
C VAL A 44 -6.51 -2.78 -3.86
N ILE A 45 -5.47 -3.15 -3.13
CA ILE A 45 -4.26 -3.71 -3.71
C ILE A 45 -4.18 -5.19 -3.34
N ASN A 46 -3.99 -6.02 -4.35
CA ASN A 46 -3.80 -7.46 -4.14
C ASN A 46 -2.32 -7.70 -3.85
N LEU A 47 -2.02 -8.04 -2.62
CA LEU A 47 -0.64 -8.15 -2.16
C LEU A 47 0.08 -9.37 -2.74
N ASP A 48 -0.65 -10.31 -3.31
CA ASP A 48 0.00 -11.42 -3.99
C ASP A 48 0.56 -11.01 -5.34
N ASN A 49 -0.02 -9.97 -5.94
CA ASN A 49 0.41 -9.51 -7.26
C ASN A 49 1.28 -8.27 -7.18
N ILE A 50 1.05 -7.44 -6.18
CA ILE A 50 1.72 -6.15 -6.08
C ILE A 50 2.45 -6.10 -4.76
N GLU A 51 3.72 -5.75 -4.81
CA GLU A 51 4.52 -5.60 -3.60
C GLU A 51 4.67 -4.13 -3.31
N LEU A 52 3.83 -3.61 -2.43
CA LEU A 52 3.90 -2.22 -2.04
C LEU A 52 5.22 -1.94 -1.34
N GLU A 53 5.75 -0.76 -1.57
CA GLU A 53 7.00 -0.35 -0.94
C GLU A 53 6.68 0.45 0.31
N LYS A 54 7.08 -0.09 1.44
CA LYS A 54 6.81 0.57 2.70
C LYS A 54 7.71 1.78 2.85
N MET A 55 7.11 2.91 3.14
CA MET A 55 7.85 4.14 3.36
C MET A 55 8.27 4.16 4.80
N ASN A 56 9.56 4.02 5.01
CA ASN A 56 10.08 3.98 6.36
C ASN A 56 10.96 5.18 6.55
N ASP A 57 10.51 6.12 7.31
CA ASP A 57 11.21 7.37 7.45
C ASP A 57 11.94 7.49 8.77
N GLU A 58 12.15 6.41 9.45
CA GLU A 58 12.78 6.54 10.71
C GLU A 58 14.29 6.63 10.67
#